data_cf2d49683eb72f731dcbe9e9e81b55de
#
_entry.id   cf2d49683eb72f731dcbe9e9e81b55de
#
_cell.length_a   1.000
_cell.length_b   1.000
_cell.length_c   1.000
_cell.angle_alpha   90.00
_cell.angle_beta   90.00
_cell.angle_gamma   90.00
#
_symmetry.space_group_name_H-M   'P 1'
#
loop_
_entity.id
_entity.type
_entity.pdbx_description
1 polymer ?
#
loop_
_entity_poly.entity_id
_entity_poly.type
_entity_poly.pdbx_seq_one_letter_code
_entity_poly.pdbx_strand_id
1 'polypeptide(L)'
;MSGSARSGDVAANVLSALGSKYSAEILCAARTPTSAQDLADELGVPIATCYRRIEELESAGLLQCEGRQLSDEGRRTNVYRRTLDEFAIEFSGDAPLLTTEDRSAAKNEIQEQMD
;
A
#
# COMPACT_ATOMS: atom_id res chain seq x y z
N MET A 1 18.26 -3.30 -11.43
CA MET A 1 18.29 -2.53 -10.19
C MET A 1 17.13 -2.90 -9.31
N SER A 2 17.38 -3.28 -8.08
CA SER A 2 16.32 -3.76 -7.20
C SER A 2 15.51 -2.63 -6.56
N GLY A 3 15.97 -1.41 -6.63
CA GLY A 3 15.27 -0.28 -6.07
C GLY A 3 15.03 0.80 -7.10
N SER A 4 14.11 1.69 -6.83
CA SER A 4 13.88 2.83 -7.68
C SER A 4 13.71 4.10 -6.84
N ALA A 5 14.36 5.16 -7.28
CA ALA A 5 14.20 6.47 -6.68
C ALA A 5 13.08 7.21 -7.40
N ARG A 6 12.21 7.85 -6.65
CA ARG A 6 11.06 8.55 -7.19
C ARG A 6 11.19 10.04 -6.94
N SER A 7 10.53 10.83 -7.77
CA SER A 7 10.57 12.28 -7.64
C SER A 7 9.94 12.75 -6.34
N GLY A 8 10.21 14.01 -5.98
CA GLY A 8 9.62 14.62 -4.80
C GLY A 8 8.11 14.63 -4.83
N ASP A 9 7.48 14.75 -6.01
CA ASP A 9 6.03 14.72 -6.14
C ASP A 9 5.47 13.37 -5.74
N VAL A 10 6.14 12.29 -6.12
CA VAL A 10 5.71 10.94 -5.74
C VAL A 10 5.82 10.76 -4.23
N ALA A 11 6.94 11.18 -3.65
CA ALA A 11 7.14 11.09 -2.20
C ALA A 11 6.07 11.91 -1.44
N ALA A 12 5.77 13.11 -1.92
CA ALA A 12 4.74 13.96 -1.31
C ALA A 12 3.38 13.30 -1.37
N ASN A 13 3.04 12.67 -2.49
CA ASN A 13 1.77 11.97 -2.64
C ASN A 13 1.66 10.78 -1.70
N VAL A 14 2.75 10.02 -1.55
CA VAL A 14 2.79 8.89 -0.62
C VAL A 14 2.61 9.38 0.81
N LEU A 15 3.32 10.42 1.20
CA LEU A 15 3.21 10.99 2.55
C LEU A 15 1.79 11.48 2.82
N SER A 16 1.19 12.16 1.84
CA SER A 16 -0.17 12.66 1.97
C SER A 16 -1.17 11.51 2.15
N ALA A 17 -1.05 10.47 1.34
CA ALA A 17 -1.93 9.32 1.42
C ALA A 17 -1.79 8.60 2.77
N LEU A 18 -0.57 8.43 3.23
CA LEU A 18 -0.31 7.75 4.50
C LEU A 18 -0.72 8.58 5.71
N GLY A 19 -0.76 9.90 5.55
CA GLY A 19 -1.17 10.79 6.63
C GLY A 19 -2.66 10.80 6.91
N SER A 20 -3.46 10.22 6.02
CA SER A 20 -4.90 10.16 6.22
C SER A 20 -5.26 9.08 7.25
N LYS A 21 -6.33 9.33 7.99
CA LYS A 21 -6.79 8.41 9.02
C LYS A 21 -7.08 7.04 8.42
N TYR A 22 -6.62 5.98 9.07
CA TYR A 22 -6.80 4.59 8.71
C TYR A 22 -5.94 4.08 7.55
N SER A 23 -5.18 4.95 6.88
CA SER A 23 -4.39 4.53 5.71
C SER A 23 -3.34 3.47 6.05
N ALA A 24 -2.60 3.69 7.13
CA ALA A 24 -1.57 2.74 7.55
C ALA A 24 -2.17 1.39 7.93
N GLU A 25 -3.29 1.41 8.63
CA GLU A 25 -3.97 0.19 9.06
C GLU A 25 -4.49 -0.60 7.86
N ILE A 26 -5.01 0.11 6.86
CA ILE A 26 -5.48 -0.53 5.62
C ILE A 26 -4.31 -1.21 4.90
N LEU A 27 -3.18 -0.52 4.80
CA LEU A 27 -1.99 -1.12 4.18
C LEU A 27 -1.49 -2.34 4.94
N CYS A 28 -1.49 -2.28 6.25
CA CYS A 28 -1.09 -3.44 7.05
C CYS A 28 -2.01 -4.63 6.80
N ALA A 29 -3.31 -4.40 6.64
CA ALA A 29 -4.28 -5.45 6.42
C ALA A 29 -4.26 -5.99 4.99
N ALA A 30 -3.77 -5.21 4.03
CA ALA A 30 -3.84 -5.53 2.60
C ALA A 30 -2.63 -6.31 2.10
N ARG A 31 -2.03 -7.14 2.93
CA ARG A 31 -0.91 -8.00 2.50
C ARG A 31 -1.37 -9.14 1.60
N THR A 32 -2.64 -9.51 1.69
CA THR A 32 -3.30 -10.45 0.78
C THR A 32 -4.50 -9.73 0.18
N PRO A 33 -4.99 -10.19 -0.99
CA PRO A 33 -6.14 -9.51 -1.61
C PRO A 33 -7.32 -9.44 -0.65
N THR A 34 -7.87 -8.25 -0.48
CA THR A 34 -8.98 -8.00 0.43
C THR A 34 -9.91 -6.95 -0.16
N SER A 35 -11.19 -7.07 0.13
CA SER A 35 -12.20 -6.12 -0.37
C SER A 35 -12.36 -4.94 0.59
N ALA A 36 -12.97 -3.87 0.10
CA ALA A 36 -13.29 -2.73 0.95
C ALA A 36 -14.22 -3.13 2.09
N GLN A 37 -15.17 -4.02 1.84
CA GLN A 37 -16.09 -4.48 2.88
C GLN A 37 -15.36 -5.26 3.96
N ASP A 38 -14.45 -6.15 3.55
CA ASP A 38 -13.66 -6.92 4.52
C ASP A 38 -12.78 -6.01 5.36
N LEU A 39 -12.18 -5.00 4.75
CA LEU A 39 -11.38 -4.02 5.48
C LEU A 39 -12.24 -3.22 6.46
N ALA A 40 -13.43 -2.80 6.02
CA ALA A 40 -14.33 -2.06 6.90
C ALA A 40 -14.72 -2.90 8.11
N ASP A 41 -15.04 -4.17 7.89
CA ASP A 41 -15.44 -5.07 8.96
C ASP A 41 -14.28 -5.37 9.91
N GLU A 42 -13.11 -5.66 9.35
CA GLU A 42 -11.94 -6.01 10.14
C GLU A 42 -11.44 -4.85 11.00
N LEU A 43 -11.41 -3.65 10.42
CA LEU A 43 -10.83 -2.48 11.08
C LEU A 43 -11.86 -1.63 11.82
N GLY A 44 -13.14 -1.93 11.64
CA GLY A 44 -14.20 -1.13 12.26
C GLY A 44 -14.30 0.27 11.65
N VAL A 45 -14.03 0.39 10.36
CA VAL A 45 -14.02 1.66 9.64
C VAL A 45 -15.28 1.75 8.77
N PRO A 46 -15.94 2.92 8.71
CA PRO A 46 -17.08 3.06 7.80
C PRO A 46 -16.70 2.73 6.36
N ILE A 47 -17.59 2.02 5.66
CA ILE A 47 -17.30 1.54 4.30
C ILE A 47 -16.97 2.70 3.36
N ALA A 48 -17.67 3.83 3.46
CA ALA A 48 -17.40 5.00 2.62
C ALA A 48 -15.98 5.52 2.83
N THR A 49 -15.51 5.50 4.08
CA THR A 49 -14.14 5.91 4.41
C THR A 49 -13.13 4.92 3.82
N CYS A 50 -13.43 3.63 3.88
CA CYS A 50 -12.56 2.61 3.27
C CYS A 50 -12.39 2.86 1.78
N TYR A 51 -13.47 3.10 1.06
CA TYR A 51 -13.39 3.38 -0.38
C TYR A 51 -12.55 4.61 -0.67
N ARG A 52 -12.72 5.66 0.14
CA ARG A 52 -11.95 6.88 -0.04
C ARG A 52 -10.45 6.65 0.18
N ARG A 53 -10.11 5.93 1.24
CA ARG A 53 -8.70 5.64 1.54
C ARG A 53 -8.08 4.72 0.49
N ILE A 54 -8.83 3.73 0.03
CA ILE A 54 -8.36 2.83 -1.03
C ILE A 54 -8.05 3.63 -2.29
N GLU A 55 -8.95 4.54 -2.68
CA GLU A 55 -8.73 5.37 -3.86
C GLU A 55 -7.49 6.23 -3.71
N GLU A 56 -7.29 6.84 -2.55
CA GLU A 56 -6.10 7.64 -2.28
C GLU A 56 -4.82 6.81 -2.33
N LEU A 57 -4.86 5.62 -1.74
CA LEU A 57 -3.70 4.73 -1.72
C LEU A 57 -3.39 4.16 -3.10
N GLU A 58 -4.41 3.85 -3.89
CA GLU A 58 -4.21 3.44 -5.29
C GLU A 58 -3.59 4.57 -6.10
N SER A 59 -4.08 5.80 -5.93
CA SER A 59 -3.55 6.95 -6.65
C SER A 59 -2.09 7.22 -6.30
N ALA A 60 -1.71 6.92 -5.06
CA ALA A 60 -0.31 7.05 -4.63
C ALA A 60 0.56 5.85 -5.03
N GLY A 61 -0.03 4.83 -5.63
CA GLY A 61 0.70 3.64 -6.06
C GLY A 61 0.96 2.63 -4.96
N LEU A 62 0.30 2.75 -3.81
CA LEU A 62 0.54 1.89 -2.65
C LEU A 62 -0.40 0.68 -2.59
N LEU A 63 -1.53 0.75 -3.28
CA LEU A 63 -2.46 -0.36 -3.42
C LEU A 63 -2.72 -0.60 -4.89
N GLN A 64 -3.04 -1.84 -5.23
CA GLN A 64 -3.50 -2.17 -6.58
C GLN A 64 -4.69 -3.11 -6.49
N CYS A 65 -5.60 -2.97 -7.46
CA CYS A 65 -6.73 -3.86 -7.60
C CYS A 65 -6.24 -5.17 -8.22
N GLU A 66 -6.48 -6.28 -7.53
CA GLU A 66 -6.06 -7.60 -8.00
C GLU A 66 -7.15 -8.30 -8.81
N GLY A 67 -8.27 -7.62 -9.03
CA GLY A 67 -9.38 -8.17 -9.78
C GLY A 67 -10.62 -8.29 -8.92
N ARG A 68 -11.51 -9.18 -9.30
CA ARG A 68 -12.76 -9.39 -8.59
C ARG A 68 -12.84 -10.82 -8.06
N GLN A 69 -13.36 -10.94 -6.88
CA GLN A 69 -13.61 -12.23 -6.27
C GLN A 69 -15.08 -12.31 -5.84
N LEU A 70 -15.62 -13.54 -5.76
CA LEU A 70 -16.94 -13.73 -5.25
C LEU A 70 -16.91 -13.59 -3.73
N SER A 71 -17.80 -12.75 -3.20
CA SER A 71 -18.00 -12.65 -1.77
C SER A 71 -18.82 -13.83 -1.28
N ASP A 72 -18.92 -14.00 0.02
CA ASP A 72 -19.75 -15.03 0.65
C ASP A 72 -21.21 -14.90 0.25
N GLU A 73 -21.63 -13.69 -0.14
CA GLU A 73 -22.99 -13.41 -0.58
C GLU A 73 -23.20 -13.66 -2.06
N GLY A 74 -22.19 -14.16 -2.78
CA GLY A 74 -22.28 -14.44 -4.19
C GLY A 74 -22.11 -13.24 -5.10
N ARG A 75 -21.68 -12.10 -4.57
CA ARG A 75 -21.44 -10.90 -5.37
C ARG A 75 -19.97 -10.79 -5.75
N ARG A 76 -19.74 -10.29 -6.95
CA ARG A 76 -18.37 -9.98 -7.36
C ARG A 76 -17.96 -8.65 -6.76
N THR A 77 -16.81 -8.63 -6.12
CA THR A 77 -16.28 -7.44 -5.49
C THR A 77 -14.80 -7.27 -5.81
N ASN A 78 -14.36 -6.04 -5.96
CA ASN A 78 -12.95 -5.75 -6.17
C ASN A 78 -12.15 -6.09 -4.92
N VAL A 79 -10.98 -6.67 -5.13
CA VAL A 79 -10.04 -6.92 -4.05
C VAL A 79 -8.74 -6.17 -4.34
N TYR A 80 -8.08 -5.77 -3.28
CA TYR A 80 -6.91 -4.91 -3.33
C TYR A 80 -5.79 -5.50 -2.52
N ARG A 81 -4.56 -5.27 -2.97
CA ARG A 81 -3.38 -5.70 -2.26
C ARG A 81 -2.34 -4.58 -2.29
N ARG A 82 -1.55 -4.46 -1.23
CA ARG A 82 -0.47 -3.48 -1.23
C ARG A 82 0.58 -3.86 -2.26
N THR A 83 1.21 -2.85 -2.84
CA THR A 83 2.15 -3.03 -3.94
C THR A 83 3.56 -3.31 -3.45
N LEU A 84 3.84 -2.96 -2.18
CA LEU A 84 5.16 -3.15 -1.59
C LEU A 84 5.03 -3.35 -0.09
N ASP A 85 6.03 -3.93 0.53
CA ASP A 85 6.02 -4.16 1.97
C ASP A 85 6.79 -3.08 2.73
N GLU A 86 7.71 -2.39 2.05
CA GLU A 86 8.47 -1.33 2.69
C GLU A 86 8.99 -0.34 1.66
N PHE A 87 9.28 0.86 2.13
CA PHE A 87 9.94 1.89 1.34
C PHE A 87 10.69 2.81 2.29
N ALA A 88 11.58 3.63 1.73
CA ALA A 88 12.32 4.61 2.50
C ALA A 88 12.12 6.00 1.90
N ILE A 89 12.09 7.01 2.74
CA ILE A 89 12.05 8.41 2.31
C ILE A 89 13.29 9.08 2.84
N GLU A 90 14.04 9.73 1.93
CA GLU A 90 15.27 10.41 2.25
C GLU A 90 15.07 11.91 2.15
N PHE A 91 15.58 12.64 3.13
CA PHE A 91 15.41 14.08 3.22
C PHE A 91 16.73 14.84 3.03
N SER A 92 17.68 14.24 2.34
CA SER A 92 19.01 14.82 2.18
C SER A 92 19.09 15.92 1.13
N GLY A 93 18.09 16.03 0.25
CA GLY A 93 18.05 17.05 -0.80
C GLY A 93 17.02 18.14 -0.53
N ASP A 94 16.67 18.88 -1.57
CA ASP A 94 15.68 19.96 -1.47
C ASP A 94 14.24 19.45 -1.35
N ALA A 95 14.01 18.21 -1.73
CA ALA A 95 12.69 17.58 -1.65
C ALA A 95 12.85 16.15 -1.18
N PRO A 96 11.81 15.59 -0.53
CA PRO A 96 11.88 14.19 -0.11
C PRO A 96 11.98 13.26 -1.32
N LEU A 97 12.79 12.24 -1.19
CA LEU A 97 13.02 11.26 -2.24
C LEU A 97 12.56 9.89 -1.75
N LEU A 98 11.65 9.27 -2.50
CA LEU A 98 11.14 7.95 -2.18
C LEU A 98 11.97 6.89 -2.88
N THR A 99 12.41 5.91 -2.13
CA THR A 99 13.10 4.74 -2.66
C THR A 99 12.32 3.49 -2.30
N THR A 100 12.01 2.69 -3.30
CA THR A 100 11.30 1.42 -3.09
C THR A 100 12.17 0.28 -3.57
N GLU A 101 11.99 -0.87 -2.94
CA GLU A 101 12.67 -2.08 -3.37
C GLU A 101 11.66 -3.14 -3.71
N ASP A 102 12.06 -4.00 -4.65
CA ASP A 102 11.29 -5.18 -4.95
C ASP A 102 11.25 -6.06 -3.71
N ARG A 103 10.08 -6.55 -3.41
CA ARG A 103 9.83 -7.42 -2.27
C ARG A 103 10.79 -8.61 -2.21
N SER A 104 11.05 -9.24 -3.37
CA SER A 104 11.96 -10.38 -3.43
C SER A 104 13.38 -9.98 -3.11
N ALA A 105 13.84 -8.84 -3.62
CA ALA A 105 15.18 -8.35 -3.36
C ALA A 105 15.37 -8.02 -1.89
N ALA A 106 14.38 -7.40 -1.25
CA ALA A 106 14.45 -7.06 0.17
C ALA A 106 14.60 -8.32 1.02
N LYS A 107 13.86 -9.36 0.71
CA LYS A 107 13.96 -10.63 1.42
C LYS A 107 15.33 -11.26 1.28
N ASN A 108 15.88 -11.22 0.08
CA ASN A 108 17.20 -11.80 -0.17
C ASN A 108 18.28 -11.06 0.61
N GLU A 109 18.21 -9.75 0.68
CA GLU A 109 19.17 -8.96 1.44
C GLU A 109 19.12 -9.31 2.93
N ILE A 110 17.93 -9.44 3.47
CA ILE A 110 17.75 -9.79 4.88
C ILE A 110 18.37 -11.17 5.16
N GLN A 111 18.16 -12.12 4.28
CA GLN A 111 18.72 -13.46 4.45
C GLN A 111 20.23 -13.44 4.41
N GLU A 112 20.81 -12.68 3.51
CA GLU A 112 22.26 -12.55 3.41
C GLU A 112 22.87 -11.95 4.67
N GLN A 113 22.21 -10.97 5.25
CA GLN A 113 22.68 -10.33 6.45
C GLN A 113 22.61 -11.25 7.67
N MET A 114 21.67 -12.17 7.67
CA MET A 114 21.49 -13.09 8.78
C MET A 114 22.45 -14.27 8.73
N ASP A 115 23.06 -14.51 7.60
CA ASP A 115 24.04 -15.55 7.45
C ASP A 115 25.42 -15.12 7.97
#